data_4c466524ad105223757349287b39dece
#
_entry.id   4c466524ad105223757349287b39dece
#
_cell.length_a   1.000
_cell.length_b   1.000
_cell.length_c   1.000
_cell.angle_alpha   90.00
_cell.angle_beta   90.00
_cell.angle_gamma   90.00
#
_symmetry.space_group_name_H-M   'P 1'
#
loop_
_entity.id
_entity.type
_entity.pdbx_description
1 polymer ?
#
loop_
_entity_poly.entity_id
_entity_poly.type
_entity_poly.pdbx_seq_one_letter_code
_entity_poly.pdbx_strand_id
1 'polypeptide(L)'
;MRNGESATSVISRNRQILYTFLVGLLMTLPLWSEKVYYRDDFFRIVNGQANLWISNGRPLTWLINVALRFNTSVNDISPLPLLMGLAILAAASVIYAEKLALPLRGYWQLLPAQFMILNPFLAQSLLYSYDSLTMMLSLAMAMMASLPFRFSRAIHILLTAGLMLLVLTTYQTGLNVYLGCCAIITFRLWVNREAIWPYIGEKMAAGLIAAVLYKVIIVAWLVTDPYSLAHSKMIPPGPAAITTLLQNVDSFTAMVLSAFPRYKVLLIAIPLLLAALGLLILLVRTAREAGSARRKMFNGLAIVLLPFLAIAAIPGLSLLLSDPVISPRVLIAWSCFSLFCFCVNILAFPAIRRWIQALTLLPLFYCLVLMVSSFNTVANDQRYTANLLQRMKIDLSHIPPQDVKNMAFIDQPADSPDIIISLRNFPLIKAIRLPMLMESAPWEYQVLALRENIALRLTPTLPEMKTATTTYLSQDCVYKLFLYQQTAVFDFRTGPCR
;
A
#
# COMPACT_ATOMS: atom_id res chain seq x y z
N MET A 1 34.18 28.95 33.15
CA MET A 1 32.73 28.96 32.97
C MET A 1 32.38 27.80 32.04
N ARG A 2 31.94 26.68 32.57
CA ARG A 2 31.42 25.51 31.80
C ARG A 2 29.98 25.81 31.43
N ASN A 3 29.77 26.18 30.19
CA ASN A 3 28.43 26.35 29.66
C ASN A 3 27.66 25.02 29.70
N GLY A 4 26.53 25.06 30.41
CA GLY A 4 25.58 23.95 30.45
C GLY A 4 25.07 23.60 29.07
N GLU A 5 25.65 22.57 28.44
CA GLU A 5 24.96 21.85 27.39
C GLU A 5 23.72 21.22 28.03
N SER A 6 22.57 21.81 27.76
CA SER A 6 21.29 21.20 28.11
C SER A 6 21.30 19.79 27.50
N ALA A 7 21.29 18.81 28.40
CA ALA A 7 21.13 17.40 28.01
C ALA A 7 19.83 17.27 27.23
N THR A 8 19.91 17.40 25.90
CA THR A 8 18.79 17.12 25.00
C THR A 8 18.46 15.66 25.17
N SER A 9 17.41 15.37 25.91
CA SER A 9 16.98 14.03 26.33
C SER A 9 16.79 13.14 25.10
N VAL A 10 17.54 12.04 25.05
CA VAL A 10 17.27 10.95 24.09
C VAL A 10 15.90 10.38 24.45
N ILE A 11 14.95 10.41 23.50
CA ILE A 11 13.65 9.78 23.70
C ILE A 11 13.85 8.27 23.77
N SER A 12 13.37 7.62 24.83
CA SER A 12 13.47 6.17 24.94
C SER A 12 12.75 5.46 23.79
N ARG A 13 13.26 4.29 23.37
CA ARG A 13 12.66 3.48 22.28
C ARG A 13 11.17 3.25 22.50
N ASN A 14 10.75 2.88 23.71
CA ASN A 14 9.34 2.62 24.01
C ASN A 14 8.45 3.86 23.77
N ARG A 15 8.93 5.05 24.13
CA ARG A 15 8.21 6.29 23.83
C ARG A 15 8.18 6.60 22.33
N GLN A 16 9.26 6.32 21.59
CA GLN A 16 9.27 6.47 20.14
C GLN A 16 8.25 5.52 19.48
N ILE A 17 8.20 4.26 19.91
CA ILE A 17 7.20 3.29 19.42
C ILE A 17 5.78 3.79 19.75
N LEU A 18 5.54 4.23 20.99
CA LEU A 18 4.23 4.75 21.41
C LEU A 18 3.81 5.94 20.55
N TYR A 19 4.67 6.94 20.38
CA TYR A 19 4.33 8.12 19.57
C TYR A 19 4.09 7.76 18.08
N THR A 20 4.89 6.87 17.53
CA THR A 20 4.71 6.39 16.14
C THR A 20 3.38 5.63 16.00
N PHE A 21 3.04 4.80 16.96
CA PHE A 21 1.76 4.09 17.00
C PHE A 21 0.57 5.06 17.14
N LEU A 22 0.67 6.08 18.02
CA LEU A 22 -0.38 7.10 18.19
C LEU A 22 -0.62 7.91 16.91
N VAL A 23 0.42 8.21 16.13
CA VAL A 23 0.24 8.83 14.81
C VAL A 23 -0.53 7.90 13.87
N GLY A 24 -0.20 6.60 13.85
CA GLY A 24 -0.94 5.60 13.09
C GLY A 24 -2.40 5.47 13.53
N LEU A 25 -2.67 5.49 14.84
CA LEU A 25 -4.04 5.48 15.39
C LEU A 25 -4.84 6.70 14.94
N LEU A 26 -4.27 7.90 15.10
CA LEU A 26 -4.93 9.15 14.70
C LEU A 26 -5.26 9.14 13.20
N MET A 27 -4.32 8.69 12.39
CA MET A 27 -4.49 8.59 10.94
C MET A 27 -5.63 7.64 10.56
N THR A 28 -5.75 6.50 11.25
CA THR A 28 -6.73 5.45 10.92
C THR A 28 -8.05 5.58 11.68
N LEU A 29 -8.26 6.66 12.44
CA LEU A 29 -9.49 6.91 13.18
C LEU A 29 -10.77 6.70 12.34
N PRO A 30 -10.86 7.17 11.08
CA PRO A 30 -12.07 6.94 10.27
C PRO A 30 -12.39 5.46 10.01
N LEU A 31 -11.39 4.58 10.00
CA LEU A 31 -11.58 3.15 9.68
C LEU A 31 -12.20 2.34 10.84
N TRP A 32 -12.00 2.77 12.06
CA TRP A 32 -12.54 2.07 13.23
C TRP A 32 -13.64 2.82 13.95
N SER A 33 -13.82 4.11 13.67
CA SER A 33 -15.04 4.83 14.02
C SER A 33 -16.22 4.48 13.09
N GLU A 34 -15.93 4.31 11.79
CA GLU A 34 -16.86 3.89 10.77
C GLU A 34 -16.44 2.50 10.27
N LYS A 35 -17.27 1.50 10.45
CA LYS A 35 -16.93 0.12 10.07
C LYS A 35 -16.83 -0.03 8.55
N VAL A 36 -15.60 0.03 8.03
CA VAL A 36 -15.29 -0.06 6.59
C VAL A 36 -14.89 -1.48 6.22
N TYR A 37 -15.45 -2.02 5.13
CA TYR A 37 -15.00 -3.25 4.50
C TYR A 37 -14.46 -2.95 3.10
N TYR A 38 -13.43 -3.68 2.69
CA TYR A 38 -12.74 -3.36 1.47
C TYR A 38 -12.43 -4.61 0.63
N ARG A 39 -12.91 -4.64 -0.64
CA ARG A 39 -12.68 -5.74 -1.59
C ARG A 39 -12.92 -7.11 -0.96
N ASP A 40 -11.91 -7.95 -0.83
CA ASP A 40 -12.01 -9.32 -0.31
C ASP A 40 -12.68 -9.44 1.06
N ASP A 41 -12.75 -8.36 1.84
CA ASP A 41 -13.47 -8.36 3.11
C ASP A 41 -14.95 -8.67 2.91
N PHE A 42 -15.57 -8.14 1.83
CA PHE A 42 -16.98 -8.42 1.52
C PHE A 42 -17.23 -9.92 1.36
N PHE A 43 -16.32 -10.62 0.69
CA PHE A 43 -16.47 -12.05 0.52
C PHE A 43 -16.34 -12.82 1.85
N ARG A 44 -15.45 -12.37 2.73
CA ARG A 44 -15.20 -13.00 4.02
C ARG A 44 -16.34 -12.79 5.01
N ILE A 45 -16.95 -11.60 5.03
CA ILE A 45 -18.09 -11.34 5.93
C ILE A 45 -19.33 -12.20 5.62
N VAL A 46 -19.54 -12.60 4.37
CA VAL A 46 -20.72 -13.41 3.99
C VAL A 46 -20.40 -14.90 4.08
N ASN A 47 -19.23 -15.32 3.61
CA ASN A 47 -18.90 -16.74 3.45
C ASN A 47 -17.97 -17.29 4.53
N GLY A 48 -17.31 -16.42 5.32
CA GLY A 48 -16.30 -16.84 6.31
C GLY A 48 -15.08 -17.53 5.69
N GLN A 49 -14.85 -17.39 4.38
CA GLN A 49 -13.82 -18.17 3.68
C GLN A 49 -12.41 -17.64 3.92
N ALA A 50 -11.54 -18.53 4.41
CA ALA A 50 -10.11 -18.27 4.61
C ALA A 50 -9.22 -18.88 3.50
N ASN A 51 -9.70 -19.88 2.77
CA ASN A 51 -8.86 -20.68 1.85
C ASN A 51 -8.28 -19.90 0.67
N LEU A 52 -8.90 -18.78 0.29
CA LEU A 52 -8.37 -17.89 -0.74
C LEU A 52 -6.95 -17.39 -0.45
N TRP A 53 -6.55 -17.26 0.81
CA TRP A 53 -5.17 -16.88 1.13
C TRP A 53 -4.17 -17.96 0.74
N ILE A 54 -4.53 -19.25 0.87
CA ILE A 54 -3.67 -20.36 0.46
C ILE A 54 -3.55 -20.37 -1.06
N SER A 55 -4.68 -20.32 -1.79
CA SER A 55 -4.69 -20.35 -3.25
C SER A 55 -4.02 -19.13 -3.90
N ASN A 56 -3.91 -18.00 -3.17
CA ASN A 56 -3.18 -16.80 -3.58
C ASN A 56 -1.70 -16.81 -3.15
N GLY A 57 -1.17 -17.93 -2.64
CA GLY A 57 0.21 -18.08 -2.20
C GLY A 57 0.54 -17.42 -0.87
N ARG A 58 -0.45 -17.21 0.01
CA ARG A 58 -0.30 -16.56 1.33
C ARG A 58 -0.67 -17.49 2.49
N PRO A 59 -0.05 -18.69 2.61
CA PRO A 59 -0.42 -19.67 3.65
C PRO A 59 -0.19 -19.17 5.07
N LEU A 60 0.82 -18.32 5.31
CA LEU A 60 1.05 -17.74 6.64
C LEU A 60 -0.04 -16.74 7.01
N THR A 61 -0.58 -15.97 6.04
CA THR A 61 -1.76 -15.13 6.25
C THR A 61 -2.96 -15.95 6.70
N TRP A 62 -3.20 -17.09 6.05
CA TRP A 62 -4.25 -18.04 6.44
C TRP A 62 -4.04 -18.52 7.89
N LEU A 63 -2.85 -19.03 8.21
CA LEU A 63 -2.51 -19.54 9.53
C LEU A 63 -2.74 -18.50 10.64
N ILE A 64 -2.25 -17.27 10.44
CA ILE A 64 -2.41 -16.19 11.42
C ILE A 64 -3.89 -15.84 11.60
N ASN A 65 -4.65 -15.72 10.52
CA ASN A 65 -6.07 -15.37 10.61
C ASN A 65 -6.91 -16.46 11.26
N VAL A 66 -6.63 -17.73 10.99
CA VAL A 66 -7.27 -18.87 11.63
C VAL A 66 -6.90 -18.94 13.13
N ALA A 67 -5.62 -18.75 13.46
CA ALA A 67 -5.17 -18.73 14.85
C ALA A 67 -5.79 -17.60 15.68
N LEU A 68 -5.89 -16.39 15.12
CA LEU A 68 -6.51 -15.25 15.81
C LEU A 68 -8.01 -15.43 16.07
N ARG A 69 -8.69 -16.22 15.27
CA ARG A 69 -10.14 -16.46 15.39
C ARG A 69 -10.48 -17.81 15.98
N PHE A 70 -9.47 -18.64 16.26
CA PHE A 70 -9.65 -20.01 16.75
C PHE A 70 -10.58 -20.84 15.87
N ASN A 71 -10.68 -20.49 14.56
CA ASN A 71 -11.60 -21.13 13.63
C ASN A 71 -11.09 -21.00 12.19
N THR A 72 -11.41 -21.98 11.34
CA THR A 72 -11.15 -21.95 9.89
C THR A 72 -12.16 -21.09 9.13
N SER A 73 -13.35 -20.89 9.70
CA SER A 73 -14.29 -19.89 9.22
C SER A 73 -14.03 -18.56 9.91
N VAL A 74 -13.61 -17.55 9.13
CA VAL A 74 -13.13 -16.28 9.69
C VAL A 74 -14.30 -15.30 9.88
N ASN A 75 -14.59 -14.99 11.16
CA ASN A 75 -15.50 -13.91 11.51
C ASN A 75 -14.77 -12.56 11.59
N ASP A 76 -15.54 -11.48 11.59
CA ASP A 76 -15.02 -10.14 11.73
C ASP A 76 -14.62 -9.84 13.19
N ILE A 77 -13.36 -9.47 13.38
CA ILE A 77 -12.79 -9.04 14.67
C ILE A 77 -12.20 -7.62 14.58
N SER A 78 -12.66 -6.84 13.56
CA SER A 78 -12.20 -5.45 13.41
C SER A 78 -12.58 -4.61 14.64
N PRO A 79 -11.70 -3.67 15.07
CA PRO A 79 -10.46 -3.21 14.42
C PRO A 79 -9.17 -3.91 14.89
N LEU A 80 -9.27 -5.05 15.59
CA LEU A 80 -8.12 -5.70 16.23
C LEU A 80 -6.94 -5.99 15.27
N PRO A 81 -7.14 -6.56 14.05
CA PRO A 81 -6.03 -6.80 13.14
C PRO A 81 -5.30 -5.50 12.72
N LEU A 82 -6.04 -4.42 12.49
CA LEU A 82 -5.48 -3.12 12.16
C LEU A 82 -4.61 -2.57 13.30
N LEU A 83 -5.12 -2.61 14.53
CA LEU A 83 -4.40 -2.11 15.72
C LEU A 83 -3.12 -2.90 15.97
N MET A 84 -3.19 -4.23 15.90
CA MET A 84 -2.01 -5.10 16.04
C MET A 84 -1.00 -4.84 14.92
N GLY A 85 -1.46 -4.73 13.68
CA GLY A 85 -0.61 -4.43 12.52
C GLY A 85 0.12 -3.10 12.66
N LEU A 86 -0.58 -2.04 13.07
CA LEU A 86 0.02 -0.73 13.33
C LEU A 86 1.05 -0.77 14.45
N ALA A 87 0.78 -1.48 15.55
CA ALA A 87 1.73 -1.63 16.65
C ALA A 87 3.03 -2.33 16.20
N ILE A 88 2.91 -3.41 15.44
CA ILE A 88 4.05 -4.16 14.89
C ILE A 88 4.83 -3.28 13.90
N LEU A 89 4.14 -2.58 12.99
CA LEU A 89 4.78 -1.71 12.02
C LEU A 89 5.49 -0.54 12.71
N ALA A 90 4.88 0.08 13.72
CA ALA A 90 5.50 1.16 14.50
C ALA A 90 6.76 0.69 15.22
N ALA A 91 6.71 -0.47 15.87
CA ALA A 91 7.86 -1.06 16.55
C ALA A 91 9.01 -1.34 15.56
N ALA A 92 8.71 -2.00 14.43
CA ALA A 92 9.70 -2.31 13.41
C ALA A 92 10.30 -1.03 12.78
N SER A 93 9.48 -0.02 12.51
CA SER A 93 9.92 1.25 11.95
C SER A 93 10.89 2.00 12.87
N VAL A 94 10.61 2.01 14.18
CA VAL A 94 11.51 2.62 15.19
C VAL A 94 12.81 1.84 15.32
N ILE A 95 12.75 0.50 15.42
CA ILE A 95 13.95 -0.36 15.48
C ILE A 95 14.82 -0.15 14.24
N TYR A 96 14.21 -0.11 13.06
CA TYR A 96 14.92 0.14 11.80
C TYR A 96 15.56 1.54 11.80
N ALA A 97 14.79 2.58 12.19
CA ALA A 97 15.28 3.95 12.26
C ALA A 97 16.47 4.13 13.20
N GLU A 98 16.46 3.46 14.36
CA GLU A 98 17.61 3.46 15.30
C GLU A 98 18.89 2.88 14.66
N LYS A 99 18.74 1.82 13.85
CA LYS A 99 19.88 1.20 13.15
C LYS A 99 20.48 2.09 12.05
N LEU A 100 19.71 3.06 11.55
CA LEU A 100 20.25 4.07 10.64
C LEU A 100 21.23 5.03 11.33
N ALA A 101 21.16 5.16 12.65
CA ALA A 101 22.05 6.00 13.47
C ALA A 101 22.21 7.41 12.88
N LEU A 102 21.11 8.04 12.48
CA LEU A 102 21.13 9.39 11.93
C LEU A 102 21.42 10.40 13.04
N PRO A 103 22.14 11.50 12.76
CA PRO A 103 22.50 12.50 13.75
C PRO A 103 21.31 13.41 14.10
N LEU A 104 20.23 12.80 14.60
CA LEU A 104 18.99 13.44 15.01
C LEU A 104 18.91 13.49 16.55
N ARG A 105 18.32 14.55 17.12
CA ARG A 105 18.20 14.73 18.57
C ARG A 105 16.74 15.07 18.96
N GLY A 106 16.35 14.67 20.16
CA GLY A 106 15.01 14.94 20.69
C GLY A 106 13.92 14.35 19.79
N TYR A 107 12.82 15.05 19.63
CA TYR A 107 11.67 14.59 18.81
C TYR A 107 11.97 14.37 17.32
N TRP A 108 13.07 14.94 16.79
CA TRP A 108 13.48 14.68 15.41
C TRP A 108 13.87 13.21 15.15
N GLN A 109 14.19 12.46 16.21
CA GLN A 109 14.47 11.02 16.12
C GLN A 109 13.25 10.20 15.66
N LEU A 110 12.04 10.76 15.76
CA LEU A 110 10.81 10.13 15.30
C LEU A 110 10.67 10.15 13.78
N LEU A 111 11.25 11.14 13.08
CA LEU A 111 11.04 11.37 11.65
C LEU A 111 11.30 10.15 10.78
N PRO A 112 12.40 9.39 10.92
CA PRO A 112 12.67 8.25 10.05
C PRO A 112 11.59 7.17 10.12
N ALA A 113 11.02 6.92 11.30
CA ALA A 113 9.93 5.95 11.48
C ALA A 113 8.62 6.43 10.84
N GLN A 114 8.37 7.76 10.81
CA GLN A 114 7.15 8.31 10.24
C GLN A 114 7.04 8.10 8.72
N PHE A 115 8.14 7.97 7.99
CA PHE A 115 8.09 7.66 6.56
C PHE A 115 7.43 6.31 6.28
N MET A 116 7.56 5.34 7.18
CA MET A 116 6.95 4.02 7.04
C MET A 116 5.45 4.02 7.33
N ILE A 117 5.00 4.89 8.24
CA ILE A 117 3.60 5.01 8.65
C ILE A 117 2.83 5.99 7.74
N LEU A 118 3.40 7.18 7.50
CA LEU A 118 2.77 8.24 6.70
C LEU A 118 3.12 8.07 5.22
N ASN A 119 2.67 6.96 4.64
CA ASN A 119 2.89 6.59 3.25
C ASN A 119 1.55 6.49 2.51
N PRO A 120 1.24 7.34 1.54
CA PRO A 120 -0.07 7.35 0.88
C PRO A 120 -0.40 6.04 0.18
N PHE A 121 0.62 5.28 -0.26
CA PHE A 121 0.43 3.98 -0.89
C PHE A 121 0.15 2.85 0.12
N LEU A 122 0.38 3.08 1.41
CA LEU A 122 -0.02 2.19 2.48
C LEU A 122 -1.53 2.26 2.76
N ALA A 123 -2.19 3.39 2.43
CA ALA A 123 -3.60 3.62 2.73
C ALA A 123 -4.49 2.47 2.28
N GLN A 124 -4.29 1.96 1.07
CA GLN A 124 -5.09 0.85 0.55
C GLN A 124 -4.93 -0.44 1.37
N SER A 125 -3.72 -0.74 1.88
CA SER A 125 -3.48 -1.92 2.71
C SER A 125 -4.13 -1.81 4.10
N LEU A 126 -4.28 -0.60 4.62
CA LEU A 126 -4.92 -0.34 5.91
C LEU A 126 -6.45 -0.46 5.84
N LEU A 127 -7.06 -0.34 4.66
CA LEU A 127 -8.50 -0.50 4.45
C LEU A 127 -8.98 -1.95 4.64
N TYR A 128 -8.10 -2.94 4.43
CA TYR A 128 -8.48 -4.35 4.57
C TYR A 128 -8.65 -4.74 6.04
N SER A 129 -9.89 -4.99 6.47
CA SER A 129 -10.21 -5.36 7.85
C SER A 129 -9.63 -6.71 8.27
N TYR A 130 -9.48 -7.66 7.33
CA TYR A 130 -8.96 -9.01 7.60
C TYR A 130 -7.45 -9.14 7.32
N ASP A 131 -6.93 -8.46 6.30
CA ASP A 131 -5.55 -8.62 5.84
C ASP A 131 -4.56 -7.60 6.44
N SER A 132 -5.04 -6.50 7.04
CA SER A 132 -4.19 -5.39 7.50
C SER A 132 -3.05 -5.83 8.42
N LEU A 133 -3.31 -6.73 9.39
CA LEU A 133 -2.28 -7.27 10.26
C LEU A 133 -1.15 -7.94 9.47
N THR A 134 -1.50 -8.86 8.59
CA THR A 134 -0.51 -9.68 7.87
C THR A 134 0.23 -8.88 6.82
N MET A 135 -0.43 -7.87 6.21
CA MET A 135 0.25 -6.90 5.36
C MET A 135 1.29 -6.07 6.15
N MET A 136 0.91 -5.50 7.31
CA MET A 136 1.84 -4.74 8.16
C MET A 136 2.97 -5.62 8.71
N LEU A 137 2.66 -6.86 9.11
CA LEU A 137 3.64 -7.83 9.58
C LEU A 137 4.68 -8.15 8.49
N SER A 138 4.23 -8.33 7.24
CA SER A 138 5.14 -8.54 6.10
C SER A 138 6.13 -7.38 5.94
N LEU A 139 5.66 -6.13 6.02
CA LEU A 139 6.51 -4.94 5.93
C LEU A 139 7.51 -4.89 7.11
N ALA A 140 7.05 -5.18 8.32
CA ALA A 140 7.87 -5.24 9.51
C ALA A 140 8.98 -6.31 9.39
N MET A 141 8.63 -7.53 8.96
CA MET A 141 9.60 -8.60 8.72
C MET A 141 10.60 -8.23 7.61
N ALA A 142 10.16 -7.56 6.53
CA ALA A 142 11.02 -7.09 5.46
C ALA A 142 12.06 -6.06 5.95
N MET A 143 11.65 -5.11 6.80
CA MET A 143 12.56 -4.17 7.45
C MET A 143 13.56 -4.90 8.34
N MET A 144 13.12 -5.84 9.18
CA MET A 144 14.01 -6.61 10.05
C MET A 144 14.99 -7.48 9.24
N ALA A 145 14.52 -8.14 8.17
CA ALA A 145 15.35 -8.94 7.27
C ALA A 145 16.49 -8.13 6.60
N SER A 146 16.27 -6.84 6.37
CA SER A 146 17.29 -5.94 5.78
C SER A 146 18.41 -5.58 6.76
N LEU A 147 18.20 -5.70 8.07
CA LEU A 147 19.22 -5.32 9.07
C LEU A 147 20.43 -6.27 9.06
N PRO A 148 21.63 -5.77 9.35
CA PRO A 148 22.81 -6.62 9.56
C PRO A 148 22.70 -7.31 10.94
N PHE A 149 22.72 -8.63 10.97
CA PHE A 149 22.76 -9.42 12.20
C PHE A 149 24.21 -9.72 12.58
N ARG A 150 24.48 -9.83 13.89
CA ARG A 150 25.81 -10.17 14.43
C ARG A 150 25.97 -11.69 14.62
N PHE A 151 25.82 -12.44 13.52
CA PHE A 151 26.00 -13.88 13.49
C PHE A 151 27.07 -14.28 12.47
N SER A 152 27.45 -15.57 12.42
CA SER A 152 28.23 -16.06 11.31
C SER A 152 27.52 -15.82 9.99
N ARG A 153 28.28 -15.67 8.90
CA ARG A 153 27.74 -15.34 7.56
C ARG A 153 26.65 -16.32 7.12
N ALA A 154 26.86 -17.63 7.35
CA ALA A 154 25.88 -18.65 6.98
C ALA A 154 24.56 -18.49 7.78
N ILE A 155 24.64 -18.32 9.09
CA ILE A 155 23.48 -18.10 9.95
C ILE A 155 22.76 -16.82 9.55
N HIS A 156 23.49 -15.74 9.24
CA HIS A 156 22.91 -14.48 8.76
C HIS A 156 22.11 -14.67 7.47
N ILE A 157 22.67 -15.37 6.46
CA ILE A 157 21.97 -15.67 5.21
C ILE A 157 20.70 -16.51 5.46
N LEU A 158 20.81 -17.56 6.27
CA LEU A 158 19.68 -18.46 6.57
C LEU A 158 18.55 -17.75 7.32
N LEU A 159 18.89 -16.95 8.35
CA LEU A 159 17.88 -16.18 9.10
C LEU A 159 17.20 -15.14 8.20
N THR A 160 17.98 -14.44 7.36
CA THR A 160 17.42 -13.48 6.40
C THR A 160 16.54 -14.18 5.38
N ALA A 161 16.95 -15.33 4.84
CA ALA A 161 16.16 -16.11 3.89
C ALA A 161 14.86 -16.64 4.53
N GLY A 162 14.93 -17.12 5.78
CA GLY A 162 13.76 -17.53 6.56
C GLY A 162 12.76 -16.37 6.75
N LEU A 163 13.23 -15.20 7.19
CA LEU A 163 12.38 -14.00 7.32
C LEU A 163 11.77 -13.61 5.97
N MET A 164 12.55 -13.65 4.89
CA MET A 164 12.04 -13.32 3.55
C MET A 164 11.02 -14.34 3.03
N LEU A 165 11.16 -15.62 3.37
CA LEU A 165 10.14 -16.63 3.06
C LEU A 165 8.84 -16.32 3.82
N LEU A 166 8.90 -15.92 5.08
CA LEU A 166 7.75 -15.48 5.86
C LEU A 166 7.11 -14.21 5.24
N VAL A 167 7.92 -13.26 4.76
CA VAL A 167 7.44 -12.09 4.01
C VAL A 167 6.62 -12.52 2.78
N LEU A 168 7.18 -13.38 1.94
CA LEU A 168 6.53 -13.84 0.71
C LEU A 168 5.26 -14.63 0.96
N THR A 169 5.21 -15.42 2.05
CA THR A 169 4.02 -16.21 2.44
C THR A 169 2.95 -15.43 3.20
N THR A 170 3.22 -14.16 3.53
CA THR A 170 2.22 -13.22 4.06
C THR A 170 1.76 -12.23 3.00
N TYR A 171 2.66 -11.37 2.52
CA TYR A 171 2.32 -10.35 1.52
C TYR A 171 3.53 -10.03 0.64
N GLN A 172 3.48 -10.43 -0.61
CA GLN A 172 4.62 -10.43 -1.54
C GLN A 172 5.21 -9.02 -1.78
N THR A 173 4.42 -7.96 -1.66
CA THR A 173 4.88 -6.57 -1.79
C THR A 173 5.94 -6.19 -0.73
N GLY A 174 6.02 -6.94 0.37
CA GLY A 174 7.10 -6.80 1.36
C GLY A 174 8.50 -6.98 0.76
N LEU A 175 8.65 -7.72 -0.35
CA LEU A 175 9.92 -7.82 -1.08
C LEU A 175 10.40 -6.44 -1.58
N ASN A 176 9.49 -5.59 -2.05
CA ASN A 176 9.83 -4.24 -2.51
C ASN A 176 10.39 -3.39 -1.36
N VAL A 177 9.77 -3.49 -0.18
CA VAL A 177 10.24 -2.82 1.05
C VAL A 177 11.59 -3.37 1.48
N TYR A 178 11.81 -4.69 1.41
CA TYR A 178 13.11 -5.30 1.69
C TYR A 178 14.23 -4.72 0.81
N LEU A 179 14.00 -4.66 -0.51
CA LEU A 179 14.97 -4.10 -1.47
C LEU A 179 15.26 -2.63 -1.18
N GLY A 180 14.22 -1.83 -0.94
CA GLY A 180 14.37 -0.42 -0.59
C GLY A 180 15.12 -0.21 0.74
N CYS A 181 14.81 -1.00 1.78
CA CYS A 181 15.52 -0.98 3.04
C CYS A 181 17.00 -1.41 2.91
N CYS A 182 17.29 -2.43 2.09
CA CYS A 182 18.66 -2.82 1.80
C CYS A 182 19.45 -1.70 1.11
N ALA A 183 18.83 -0.93 0.21
CA ALA A 183 19.48 0.22 -0.41
C ALA A 183 19.84 1.30 0.63
N ILE A 184 18.96 1.60 1.59
CA ILE A 184 19.23 2.56 2.66
C ILE A 184 20.38 2.08 3.56
N ILE A 185 20.40 0.81 3.98
CA ILE A 185 21.47 0.24 4.81
C ILE A 185 22.80 0.26 4.03
N THR A 186 22.80 -0.12 2.75
CA THR A 186 24.00 -0.05 1.89
C THR A 186 24.57 1.37 1.86
N PHE A 187 23.71 2.38 1.67
CA PHE A 187 24.10 3.78 1.73
C PHE A 187 24.71 4.15 3.09
N ARG A 188 24.10 3.71 4.19
CA ARG A 188 24.61 3.97 5.55
C ARG A 188 25.99 3.33 5.79
N LEU A 189 26.15 2.05 5.43
CA LEU A 189 27.44 1.35 5.52
C LEU A 189 28.51 2.08 4.75
N TRP A 190 28.21 2.55 3.54
CA TRP A 190 29.15 3.33 2.73
C TRP A 190 29.55 4.65 3.40
N VAL A 191 28.60 5.42 3.92
CA VAL A 191 28.88 6.68 4.64
C VAL A 191 29.73 6.43 5.88
N ASN A 192 29.50 5.32 6.60
CA ASN A 192 30.28 4.89 7.76
C ASN A 192 31.65 4.25 7.37
N ARG A 193 31.97 4.10 6.05
CA ARG A 193 33.17 3.44 5.52
C ARG A 193 33.26 1.95 5.81
N GLU A 194 32.14 1.33 6.10
CA GLU A 194 32.01 -0.10 6.28
C GLU A 194 32.01 -0.84 4.93
N ALA A 195 32.22 -2.15 4.96
CA ALA A 195 32.26 -2.97 3.75
C ALA A 195 30.84 -3.21 3.21
N ILE A 196 30.51 -2.65 2.04
CA ILE A 196 29.17 -2.78 1.43
C ILE A 196 28.97 -4.10 0.69
N TRP A 197 30.01 -4.63 0.03
CA TRP A 197 29.90 -5.80 -0.85
C TRP A 197 29.54 -7.10 -0.14
N PRO A 198 30.11 -7.43 1.04
CA PRO A 198 29.64 -8.58 1.82
C PRO A 198 28.16 -8.48 2.17
N TYR A 199 27.72 -7.30 2.62
CA TYR A 199 26.31 -7.07 2.96
C TYR A 199 25.40 -7.25 1.73
N ILE A 200 25.72 -6.63 0.59
CA ILE A 200 24.95 -6.77 -0.66
C ILE A 200 24.87 -8.24 -1.06
N GLY A 201 26.01 -8.94 -1.09
CA GLY A 201 26.07 -10.36 -1.47
C GLY A 201 25.22 -11.25 -0.57
N GLU A 202 25.29 -11.05 0.75
CA GLU A 202 24.49 -11.80 1.73
C GLU A 202 23.00 -11.56 1.57
N LYS A 203 22.59 -10.28 1.40
CA LYS A 203 21.17 -9.93 1.23
C LYS A 203 20.62 -10.43 -0.10
N MET A 204 21.38 -10.34 -1.19
CA MET A 204 20.99 -10.88 -2.48
C MET A 204 20.87 -12.41 -2.44
N ALA A 205 21.84 -13.12 -1.86
CA ALA A 205 21.82 -14.57 -1.70
C ALA A 205 20.59 -15.01 -0.88
N ALA A 206 20.33 -14.36 0.24
CA ALA A 206 19.17 -14.67 1.09
C ALA A 206 17.83 -14.42 0.38
N GLY A 207 17.71 -13.29 -0.32
CA GLY A 207 16.51 -12.97 -1.12
C GLY A 207 16.26 -13.98 -2.23
N LEU A 208 17.33 -14.40 -2.94
CA LEU A 208 17.24 -15.41 -4.00
C LEU A 208 16.82 -16.78 -3.44
N ILE A 209 17.44 -17.22 -2.34
CA ILE A 209 17.07 -18.48 -1.65
C ILE A 209 15.59 -18.46 -1.28
N ALA A 210 15.12 -17.37 -0.66
CA ALA A 210 13.72 -17.24 -0.28
C ALA A 210 12.78 -17.26 -1.49
N ALA A 211 13.12 -16.57 -2.58
CA ALA A 211 12.33 -16.54 -3.79
C ALA A 211 12.25 -17.90 -4.46
N VAL A 212 13.36 -18.65 -4.53
CA VAL A 212 13.40 -20.02 -5.06
C VAL A 212 12.56 -20.96 -4.20
N LEU A 213 12.73 -20.92 -2.87
CA LEU A 213 11.92 -21.74 -1.96
C LEU A 213 10.44 -21.42 -2.08
N TYR A 214 10.08 -20.12 -2.13
CA TYR A 214 8.70 -19.71 -2.31
C TYR A 214 8.12 -20.23 -3.64
N LYS A 215 8.86 -20.11 -4.73
CA LYS A 215 8.42 -20.62 -6.05
C LYS A 215 8.23 -22.13 -6.06
N VAL A 216 9.20 -22.89 -5.52
CA VAL A 216 9.20 -24.36 -5.55
C VAL A 216 8.21 -24.96 -4.56
N ILE A 217 8.07 -24.38 -3.36
CA ILE A 217 7.23 -24.97 -2.30
C ILE A 217 5.81 -24.36 -2.33
N ILE A 218 5.68 -23.03 -2.47
CA ILE A 218 4.40 -22.38 -2.32
C ILE A 218 3.69 -22.24 -3.68
N VAL A 219 4.36 -21.63 -4.67
CA VAL A 219 3.71 -21.35 -5.96
C VAL A 219 3.38 -22.65 -6.69
N ALA A 220 4.29 -23.61 -6.72
CA ALA A 220 4.10 -24.86 -7.44
C ALA A 220 2.99 -25.77 -6.86
N TRP A 221 2.73 -25.69 -5.53
CA TRP A 221 1.81 -26.62 -4.87
C TRP A 221 0.53 -25.98 -4.35
N LEU A 222 0.54 -24.68 -4.04
CA LEU A 222 -0.57 -24.03 -3.37
C LEU A 222 -1.27 -22.97 -4.21
N VAL A 223 -0.59 -22.34 -5.19
CA VAL A 223 -1.22 -21.27 -5.99
C VAL A 223 -2.07 -21.89 -7.09
N THR A 224 -3.37 -21.79 -6.92
CA THR A 224 -4.38 -22.31 -7.85
C THR A 224 -5.34 -21.23 -8.36
N ASP A 225 -5.32 -20.05 -7.76
CA ASP A 225 -6.18 -18.95 -8.15
C ASP A 225 -5.83 -18.42 -9.55
N PRO A 226 -6.79 -18.44 -10.51
CA PRO A 226 -6.54 -18.00 -11.89
C PRO A 226 -6.10 -16.53 -11.99
N TYR A 227 -6.63 -15.67 -11.14
CA TYR A 227 -6.24 -14.26 -11.10
C TYR A 227 -4.77 -14.11 -10.70
N SER A 228 -4.34 -14.78 -9.62
CA SER A 228 -2.95 -14.76 -9.16
C SER A 228 -1.98 -15.32 -10.19
N LEU A 229 -2.37 -16.40 -10.90
CA LEU A 229 -1.57 -16.99 -11.96
C LEU A 229 -1.45 -16.06 -13.17
N ALA A 230 -2.52 -15.36 -13.57
CA ALA A 230 -2.49 -14.42 -14.69
C ALA A 230 -1.54 -13.24 -14.40
N HIS A 231 -1.68 -12.64 -13.21
CA HIS A 231 -0.89 -11.47 -12.78
C HIS A 231 0.50 -11.82 -12.23
N SER A 232 0.98 -13.06 -12.36
CA SER A 232 2.34 -13.47 -11.99
C SER A 232 3.24 -13.77 -13.18
N LYS A 233 2.71 -13.71 -14.40
CA LYS A 233 3.46 -14.01 -15.62
C LYS A 233 4.48 -12.92 -15.92
N MET A 234 5.74 -13.33 -16.13
CA MET A 234 6.81 -12.41 -16.55
C MET A 234 6.61 -11.98 -18.01
N ILE A 235 7.09 -10.78 -18.34
CA ILE A 235 7.15 -10.30 -19.72
C ILE A 235 7.98 -11.31 -20.54
N PRO A 236 7.41 -11.90 -21.61
CA PRO A 236 8.16 -12.81 -22.45
C PRO A 236 9.28 -12.08 -23.19
N PRO A 237 10.46 -12.70 -23.38
CA PRO A 237 11.54 -12.10 -24.14
C PRO A 237 11.13 -11.91 -25.59
N GLY A 238 11.41 -10.72 -26.15
CA GLY A 238 11.08 -10.38 -27.53
C GLY A 238 10.99 -8.88 -27.77
N PRO A 239 10.75 -8.43 -29.00
CA PRO A 239 10.71 -7.00 -29.34
C PRO A 239 9.66 -6.20 -28.54
N ALA A 240 8.53 -6.83 -28.21
CA ALA A 240 7.46 -6.20 -27.41
C ALA A 240 7.81 -6.03 -25.92
N ALA A 241 8.86 -6.70 -25.43
CA ALA A 241 9.23 -6.67 -24.00
C ALA A 241 9.54 -5.24 -23.52
N ILE A 242 10.26 -4.47 -24.32
CA ILE A 242 10.63 -3.09 -24.00
C ILE A 242 9.37 -2.21 -23.95
N THR A 243 8.47 -2.37 -24.91
CA THR A 243 7.21 -1.60 -24.96
C THR A 243 6.35 -1.88 -23.73
N THR A 244 6.18 -3.15 -23.37
CA THR A 244 5.43 -3.54 -22.15
C THR A 244 6.09 -2.99 -20.88
N LEU A 245 7.42 -3.06 -20.78
CA LEU A 245 8.16 -2.49 -19.64
C LEU A 245 7.94 -0.98 -19.53
N LEU A 246 8.01 -0.25 -20.65
CA LEU A 246 7.78 1.20 -20.66
C LEU A 246 6.34 1.56 -20.30
N GLN A 247 5.35 0.79 -20.75
CA GLN A 247 3.95 0.94 -20.36
C GLN A 247 3.76 0.73 -18.84
N ASN A 248 4.42 -0.28 -18.26
CA ASN A 248 4.40 -0.50 -16.82
C ASN A 248 5.03 0.68 -16.07
N VAL A 249 6.18 1.19 -16.52
CA VAL A 249 6.84 2.37 -15.94
C VAL A 249 5.91 3.58 -16.00
N ASP A 250 5.26 3.84 -17.13
CA ASP A 250 4.32 4.96 -17.29
C ASP A 250 3.14 4.82 -16.32
N SER A 251 2.51 3.64 -16.26
CA SER A 251 1.36 3.37 -15.39
C SER A 251 1.70 3.55 -13.90
N PHE A 252 2.83 3.03 -13.44
CA PHE A 252 3.27 3.20 -12.05
C PHE A 252 3.69 4.65 -11.75
N THR A 253 4.30 5.34 -12.71
CA THR A 253 4.66 6.76 -12.58
C THR A 253 3.40 7.62 -12.49
N ALA A 254 2.41 7.38 -13.35
CA ALA A 254 1.12 8.06 -13.29
C ALA A 254 0.43 7.86 -11.93
N MET A 255 0.49 6.63 -11.36
CA MET A 255 -0.02 6.34 -10.02
C MET A 255 0.70 7.14 -8.94
N VAL A 256 2.04 7.23 -8.98
CA VAL A 256 2.83 8.06 -8.04
C VAL A 256 2.45 9.53 -8.17
N LEU A 257 2.38 10.06 -9.39
CA LEU A 257 2.03 11.46 -9.63
C LEU A 257 0.60 11.79 -9.22
N SER A 258 -0.33 10.83 -9.27
CA SER A 258 -1.70 11.00 -8.78
C SER A 258 -1.78 11.30 -7.27
N ALA A 259 -0.79 10.85 -6.49
CA ALA A 259 -0.67 11.19 -5.07
C ALA A 259 -0.21 12.65 -4.85
N PHE A 260 0.49 13.25 -5.81
CA PHE A 260 1.11 14.58 -5.68
C PHE A 260 0.73 15.49 -6.87
N PRO A 261 -0.56 15.76 -7.09
CA PRO A 261 -1.01 16.49 -8.28
C PRO A 261 -0.61 17.96 -8.26
N ARG A 262 -0.40 18.55 -9.45
CA ARG A 262 -0.13 19.98 -9.66
C ARG A 262 1.11 20.43 -8.86
N TYR A 263 1.03 21.61 -8.19
CA TYR A 263 2.13 22.16 -7.37
C TYR A 263 2.57 21.26 -6.21
N LYS A 264 1.74 20.29 -5.79
CA LYS A 264 2.07 19.32 -4.73
C LYS A 264 3.22 18.39 -5.12
N VAL A 265 3.53 18.26 -6.41
CA VAL A 265 4.74 17.55 -6.87
C VAL A 265 6.02 18.16 -6.30
N LEU A 266 6.03 19.45 -5.92
CA LEU A 266 7.16 20.10 -5.28
C LEU A 266 7.51 19.48 -3.92
N LEU A 267 6.54 18.87 -3.22
CA LEU A 267 6.75 18.15 -1.96
C LEU A 267 7.69 16.96 -2.09
N ILE A 268 7.80 16.39 -3.31
CA ILE A 268 8.71 15.30 -3.62
C ILE A 268 9.89 15.78 -4.46
N ALA A 269 9.69 16.69 -5.39
CA ALA A 269 10.74 17.17 -6.28
C ALA A 269 11.86 17.90 -5.51
N ILE A 270 11.51 18.76 -4.55
CA ILE A 270 12.51 19.52 -3.78
C ILE A 270 13.38 18.57 -2.95
N PRO A 271 12.86 17.66 -2.10
CA PRO A 271 13.67 16.69 -1.38
C PRO A 271 14.52 15.80 -2.30
N LEU A 272 14.01 15.43 -3.48
CA LEU A 272 14.71 14.61 -4.45
C LEU A 272 15.89 15.36 -5.08
N LEU A 273 15.72 16.60 -5.52
CA LEU A 273 16.78 17.44 -6.07
C LEU A 273 17.87 17.71 -5.02
N LEU A 274 17.48 17.99 -3.79
CA LEU A 274 18.40 18.14 -2.67
C LEU A 274 19.16 16.82 -2.42
N ALA A 275 18.49 15.67 -2.50
CA ALA A 275 19.16 14.37 -2.31
C ALA A 275 20.14 14.07 -3.47
N ALA A 276 19.79 14.40 -4.71
CA ALA A 276 20.70 14.25 -5.84
C ALA A 276 21.97 15.11 -5.66
N LEU A 277 21.81 16.39 -5.28
CA LEU A 277 22.94 17.27 -4.95
C LEU A 277 23.71 16.76 -3.73
N GLY A 278 23.01 16.32 -2.69
CA GLY A 278 23.63 15.76 -1.48
C GLY A 278 24.46 14.52 -1.76
N LEU A 279 23.98 13.62 -2.62
CA LEU A 279 24.69 12.44 -3.03
C LEU A 279 25.97 12.79 -3.79
N LEU A 280 25.89 13.76 -4.71
CA LEU A 280 27.06 14.26 -5.43
C LEU A 280 28.12 14.84 -4.46
N ILE A 281 27.70 15.65 -3.48
CA ILE A 281 28.59 16.21 -2.47
C ILE A 281 29.29 15.09 -1.67
N LEU A 282 28.53 14.07 -1.24
CA LEU A 282 29.09 12.95 -0.49
C LEU A 282 30.05 12.12 -1.34
N LEU A 283 29.75 11.88 -2.62
CA LEU A 283 30.66 11.20 -3.55
C LEU A 283 31.97 11.96 -3.75
N VAL A 284 31.92 13.28 -3.98
CA VAL A 284 33.09 14.12 -4.13
C VAL A 284 33.94 14.13 -2.84
N ARG A 285 33.31 14.22 -1.66
CA ARG A 285 34.02 14.14 -0.37
C ARG A 285 34.79 12.82 -0.24
N THR A 286 34.09 11.70 -0.51
CA THR A 286 34.67 10.36 -0.38
C THR A 286 35.76 10.11 -1.43
N ALA A 287 35.63 10.67 -2.63
CA ALA A 287 36.67 10.56 -3.67
C ALA A 287 37.98 11.24 -3.28
N ARG A 288 37.94 12.36 -2.52
CA ARG A 288 39.12 13.12 -2.06
C ARG A 288 39.85 12.46 -0.89
N GLU A 289 39.26 11.46 -0.25
CA GLU A 289 39.88 10.79 0.89
C GLU A 289 41.02 9.84 0.47
N ALA A 290 41.90 9.48 1.39
CA ALA A 290 42.95 8.48 1.15
C ALA A 290 42.35 7.08 0.95
N GLY A 291 42.90 6.26 0.07
CA GLY A 291 42.44 4.88 -0.15
C GLY A 291 42.65 4.39 -1.59
N SER A 292 42.50 3.08 -1.80
CA SER A 292 42.68 2.43 -3.10
C SER A 292 41.71 2.97 -4.15
N ALA A 293 42.22 3.43 -5.28
CA ALA A 293 41.41 3.95 -6.39
C ALA A 293 40.39 2.93 -6.90
N ARG A 294 40.76 1.65 -6.98
CA ARG A 294 39.87 0.57 -7.39
C ARG A 294 38.64 0.43 -6.43
N ARG A 295 38.89 0.42 -5.11
CA ARG A 295 37.81 0.33 -4.11
C ARG A 295 36.90 1.53 -4.18
N LYS A 296 37.44 2.73 -4.34
CA LYS A 296 36.64 3.97 -4.49
C LYS A 296 35.76 3.93 -5.73
N MET A 297 36.31 3.49 -6.88
CA MET A 297 35.59 3.37 -8.13
C MET A 297 34.40 2.40 -8.00
N PHE A 298 34.63 1.18 -7.49
CA PHE A 298 33.53 0.20 -7.33
C PHE A 298 32.49 0.63 -6.32
N ASN A 299 32.88 1.18 -5.18
CA ASN A 299 31.94 1.72 -4.20
C ASN A 299 31.19 2.93 -4.77
N GLY A 300 31.87 3.84 -5.47
CA GLY A 300 31.24 4.99 -6.12
C GLY A 300 30.20 4.58 -7.15
N LEU A 301 30.50 3.60 -8.00
CA LEU A 301 29.54 3.06 -8.96
C LEU A 301 28.31 2.46 -8.26
N ALA A 302 28.52 1.64 -7.22
CA ALA A 302 27.43 1.08 -6.44
C ALA A 302 26.52 2.17 -5.86
N ILE A 303 27.10 3.24 -5.30
CA ILE A 303 26.34 4.35 -4.70
C ILE A 303 25.59 5.18 -5.75
N VAL A 304 26.17 5.38 -6.93
CA VAL A 304 25.47 6.05 -8.05
C VAL A 304 24.25 5.23 -8.51
N LEU A 305 24.33 3.90 -8.44
CA LEU A 305 23.22 3.01 -8.81
C LEU A 305 22.12 2.91 -7.74
N LEU A 306 22.43 3.20 -6.46
CA LEU A 306 21.46 3.04 -5.36
C LEU A 306 20.15 3.82 -5.53
N PRO A 307 20.14 5.11 -5.92
CA PRO A 307 18.87 5.83 -6.12
C PRO A 307 18.02 5.19 -7.22
N PHE A 308 18.61 4.70 -8.30
CA PHE A 308 17.88 3.99 -9.37
C PHE A 308 17.31 2.68 -8.87
N LEU A 309 18.06 1.92 -8.07
CA LEU A 309 17.56 0.70 -7.42
C LEU A 309 16.46 1.00 -6.40
N ALA A 310 16.56 2.09 -5.64
CA ALA A 310 15.53 2.52 -4.70
C ALA A 310 14.25 2.94 -5.42
N ILE A 311 14.34 3.61 -6.57
CA ILE A 311 13.20 3.93 -7.43
C ILE A 311 12.60 2.65 -8.02
N ALA A 312 13.42 1.76 -8.58
CA ALA A 312 12.95 0.50 -9.15
C ALA A 312 12.32 -0.42 -8.09
N ALA A 313 12.74 -0.33 -6.83
CA ALA A 313 12.13 -1.08 -5.73
C ALA A 313 10.69 -0.62 -5.41
N ILE A 314 10.27 0.59 -5.81
CA ILE A 314 8.91 1.08 -5.53
C ILE A 314 7.86 0.13 -6.12
N PRO A 315 7.80 -0.12 -7.45
CA PRO A 315 6.98 -1.17 -8.02
C PRO A 315 7.62 -2.57 -7.96
N GLY A 316 8.92 -2.65 -7.73
CA GLY A 316 9.68 -3.90 -7.61
C GLY A 316 9.53 -4.82 -8.82
N LEU A 317 9.33 -6.11 -8.55
CA LEU A 317 9.17 -7.11 -9.61
C LEU A 317 7.93 -6.89 -10.47
N SER A 318 6.94 -6.11 -10.02
CA SER A 318 5.74 -5.82 -10.82
C SER A 318 6.06 -5.10 -12.13
N LEU A 319 7.20 -4.39 -12.22
CA LEU A 319 7.68 -3.84 -13.49
C LEU A 319 7.91 -4.88 -14.57
N LEU A 320 8.29 -6.09 -14.18
CA LEU A 320 8.68 -7.18 -15.09
C LEU A 320 7.51 -8.12 -15.42
N LEU A 321 6.29 -7.84 -14.96
CA LEU A 321 5.11 -8.65 -15.24
C LEU A 321 4.44 -8.21 -16.53
N SER A 322 3.89 -9.18 -17.28
CA SER A 322 3.15 -8.92 -18.52
C SER A 322 1.83 -8.19 -18.28
N ASP A 323 1.21 -8.44 -17.13
CA ASP A 323 -0.05 -7.82 -16.70
C ASP A 323 0.02 -7.52 -15.18
N PRO A 324 0.74 -6.46 -14.77
CA PRO A 324 0.90 -6.15 -13.36
C PRO A 324 -0.38 -5.56 -12.76
N VAL A 325 -0.64 -5.84 -11.50
CA VAL A 325 -1.69 -5.16 -10.73
C VAL A 325 -1.28 -3.71 -10.49
N ILE A 326 -1.87 -2.77 -11.22
CA ILE A 326 -1.65 -1.33 -11.04
C ILE A 326 -2.53 -0.83 -9.89
N SER A 327 -1.95 -0.75 -8.69
CA SER A 327 -2.70 -0.45 -7.46
C SER A 327 -1.79 0.25 -6.45
N PRO A 328 -2.29 1.20 -5.64
CA PRO A 328 -1.48 1.92 -4.64
C PRO A 328 -0.70 0.98 -3.72
N ARG A 329 -1.31 -0.10 -3.24
CA ARG A 329 -0.67 -1.09 -2.34
C ARG A 329 0.55 -1.80 -2.92
N VAL A 330 0.80 -1.71 -4.21
CA VAL A 330 2.02 -2.26 -4.83
C VAL A 330 3.21 -1.33 -4.64
N LEU A 331 2.95 -0.02 -4.47
CA LEU A 331 3.96 1.04 -4.39
C LEU A 331 4.40 1.37 -2.95
N ILE A 332 4.18 0.48 -1.98
CA ILE A 332 4.46 0.74 -0.56
C ILE A 332 5.95 1.06 -0.32
N ALA A 333 6.88 0.53 -1.12
CA ALA A 333 8.31 0.85 -0.99
C ALA A 333 8.66 2.32 -1.33
N TRP A 334 7.69 3.15 -1.74
CA TRP A 334 7.80 4.61 -1.77
C TRP A 334 8.32 5.19 -0.44
N SER A 335 7.90 4.61 0.69
CA SER A 335 8.40 4.99 2.02
C SER A 335 9.92 4.84 2.13
N CYS A 336 10.48 3.74 1.60
CA CYS A 336 11.93 3.49 1.61
C CYS A 336 12.66 4.51 0.73
N PHE A 337 12.14 4.79 -0.46
CA PHE A 337 12.72 5.81 -1.34
C PHE A 337 12.71 7.21 -0.69
N SER A 338 11.59 7.60 -0.10
CA SER A 338 11.47 8.88 0.61
C SER A 338 12.43 8.97 1.81
N LEU A 339 12.53 7.89 2.58
CA LEU A 339 13.49 7.78 3.70
C LEU A 339 14.94 7.80 3.21
N PHE A 340 15.24 7.17 2.07
CA PHE A 340 16.56 7.24 1.44
C PHE A 340 16.94 8.69 1.12
N CYS A 341 16.07 9.45 0.46
CA CYS A 341 16.28 10.87 0.17
C CYS A 341 16.50 11.68 1.45
N PHE A 342 15.70 11.42 2.49
CA PHE A 342 15.88 12.07 3.80
C PHE A 342 17.25 11.75 4.42
N CYS A 343 17.70 10.49 4.41
CA CYS A 343 19.01 10.08 4.92
C CYS A 343 20.15 10.81 4.19
N VAL A 344 20.09 10.87 2.86
CA VAL A 344 21.09 11.61 2.06
C VAL A 344 21.12 13.07 2.48
N ASN A 345 19.97 13.74 2.55
CA ASN A 345 19.86 15.15 2.88
C ASN A 345 20.39 15.48 4.27
N ILE A 346 20.04 14.68 5.29
CA ILE A 346 20.52 14.86 6.67
C ILE A 346 22.02 14.71 6.80
N LEU A 347 22.64 13.83 6.01
CA LEU A 347 24.07 13.53 6.08
C LEU A 347 24.92 14.46 5.19
N ALA A 348 24.36 14.89 4.05
CA ALA A 348 25.08 15.78 3.12
C ALA A 348 25.15 17.23 3.61
N PHE A 349 24.10 17.70 4.29
CA PHE A 349 23.92 19.10 4.66
C PHE A 349 23.88 19.35 6.17
N PRO A 350 24.97 19.13 6.93
CA PRO A 350 24.98 19.29 8.38
C PRO A 350 24.67 20.72 8.84
N ALA A 351 25.05 21.73 8.08
CA ALA A 351 24.83 23.15 8.42
C ALA A 351 23.36 23.56 8.44
N ILE A 352 22.57 23.02 7.50
CA ILE A 352 21.14 23.34 7.38
C ILE A 352 20.22 22.21 7.87
N ARG A 353 20.75 21.24 8.61
CA ARG A 353 20.05 20.03 9.05
C ARG A 353 18.71 20.35 9.74
N ARG A 354 18.67 21.37 10.61
CA ARG A 354 17.44 21.77 11.33
C ARG A 354 16.36 22.21 10.35
N TRP A 355 16.71 22.91 9.30
CA TRP A 355 15.79 23.33 8.26
C TRP A 355 15.26 22.13 7.46
N ILE A 356 16.13 21.18 7.12
CA ILE A 356 15.72 19.94 6.44
C ILE A 356 14.74 19.16 7.32
N GLN A 357 14.99 19.02 8.62
CA GLN A 357 14.08 18.38 9.56
C GLN A 357 12.71 19.07 9.58
N ALA A 358 12.69 20.39 9.71
CA ALA A 358 11.46 21.17 9.73
C ALA A 358 10.68 21.08 8.41
N LEU A 359 11.38 21.23 7.28
CA LEU A 359 10.78 21.12 5.94
C LEU A 359 10.24 19.73 5.64
N THR A 360 10.81 18.68 6.23
CA THR A 360 10.33 17.29 6.08
C THR A 360 8.94 17.08 6.71
N LEU A 361 8.57 17.89 7.70
CA LEU A 361 7.23 17.81 8.29
C LEU A 361 6.14 18.13 7.26
N LEU A 362 6.41 18.98 6.28
CA LEU A 362 5.39 19.38 5.28
C LEU A 362 4.95 18.22 4.37
N PRO A 363 5.83 17.46 3.70
CA PRO A 363 5.42 16.30 2.92
C PRO A 363 4.82 15.17 3.80
N LEU A 364 5.32 14.97 5.02
CA LEU A 364 4.73 13.97 5.94
C LEU A 364 3.31 14.37 6.38
N PHE A 365 3.11 15.65 6.70
CA PHE A 365 1.77 16.16 7.03
C PHE A 365 0.82 16.08 5.84
N TYR A 366 1.30 16.39 4.63
CA TYR A 366 0.53 16.20 3.41
C TYR A 366 0.10 14.74 3.23
N CYS A 367 1.01 13.78 3.43
CA CYS A 367 0.69 12.35 3.37
C CYS A 367 -0.36 11.96 4.42
N LEU A 368 -0.26 12.48 5.65
CA LEU A 368 -1.27 12.28 6.69
C LEU A 368 -2.65 12.77 6.23
N VAL A 369 -2.73 14.00 5.69
CA VAL A 369 -4.00 14.58 5.22
C VAL A 369 -4.58 13.77 4.07
N LEU A 370 -3.74 13.33 3.10
CA LEU A 370 -4.18 12.50 1.98
C LEU A 370 -4.74 11.16 2.48
N MET A 371 -4.06 10.50 3.42
CA MET A 371 -4.50 9.20 3.96
C MET A 371 -5.82 9.33 4.73
N VAL A 372 -5.95 10.32 5.62
CA VAL A 372 -7.20 10.59 6.35
C VAL A 372 -8.33 10.93 5.37
N SER A 373 -8.06 11.75 4.34
CA SER A 373 -9.05 12.06 3.30
C SER A 373 -9.47 10.81 2.54
N SER A 374 -8.53 9.90 2.23
CA SER A 374 -8.83 8.63 1.58
C SER A 374 -9.77 7.76 2.41
N PHE A 375 -9.49 7.64 3.71
CA PHE A 375 -10.32 6.82 4.62
C PHE A 375 -11.72 7.41 4.80
N ASN A 376 -11.82 8.72 5.00
CA ASN A 376 -13.12 9.40 5.08
C ASN A 376 -13.92 9.25 3.78
N THR A 377 -13.25 9.37 2.61
CA THR A 377 -13.93 9.24 1.32
C THR A 377 -14.49 7.82 1.12
N VAL A 378 -13.71 6.78 1.47
CA VAL A 378 -14.19 5.38 1.37
C VAL A 378 -15.32 5.11 2.36
N ALA A 379 -15.22 5.60 3.59
CA ALA A 379 -16.28 5.46 4.59
C ALA A 379 -17.59 6.15 4.15
N ASN A 380 -17.49 7.39 3.65
CA ASN A 380 -18.65 8.14 3.15
C ASN A 380 -19.28 7.47 1.91
N ASP A 381 -18.47 6.96 0.99
CA ASP A 381 -18.93 6.24 -0.20
C ASP A 381 -19.70 4.96 0.18
N GLN A 382 -19.21 4.20 1.15
CA GLN A 382 -19.93 3.01 1.63
C GLN A 382 -21.24 3.36 2.36
N ARG A 383 -21.24 4.43 3.16
CA ARG A 383 -22.44 4.93 3.81
C ARG A 383 -23.47 5.40 2.77
N TYR A 384 -23.04 6.14 1.77
CA TYR A 384 -23.89 6.59 0.66
C TYR A 384 -24.48 5.39 -0.10
N THR A 385 -23.64 4.41 -0.45
CA THR A 385 -24.04 3.18 -1.11
C THR A 385 -25.07 2.39 -0.28
N ALA A 386 -24.85 2.23 1.03
CA ALA A 386 -25.75 1.53 1.92
C ALA A 386 -27.14 2.25 2.00
N ASN A 387 -27.15 3.56 2.13
CA ASN A 387 -28.38 4.35 2.14
C ASN A 387 -29.16 4.18 0.82
N LEU A 388 -28.45 4.16 -0.31
CA LEU A 388 -29.07 4.00 -1.62
C LEU A 388 -29.65 2.59 -1.79
N LEU A 389 -28.92 1.55 -1.33
CA LEU A 389 -29.42 0.17 -1.31
C LEU A 389 -30.68 0.01 -0.46
N GLN A 390 -30.80 0.69 0.69
CA GLN A 390 -32.02 0.66 1.50
C GLN A 390 -33.21 1.27 0.75
N ARG A 391 -33.02 2.39 0.02
CA ARG A 391 -34.07 2.97 -0.83
C ARG A 391 -34.47 2.01 -1.96
N MET A 392 -33.49 1.45 -2.65
CA MET A 392 -33.72 0.46 -3.71
C MET A 392 -34.50 -0.77 -3.18
N LYS A 393 -34.19 -1.23 -1.96
CA LYS A 393 -34.89 -2.32 -1.30
C LYS A 393 -36.37 -1.99 -1.02
N ILE A 394 -36.66 -0.77 -0.59
CA ILE A 394 -38.05 -0.30 -0.39
C ILE A 394 -38.78 -0.34 -1.72
N ASP A 395 -38.21 0.22 -2.79
CA ASP A 395 -38.85 0.22 -4.11
C ASP A 395 -39.08 -1.21 -4.65
N LEU A 396 -38.08 -2.08 -4.47
CA LEU A 396 -38.21 -3.51 -4.84
C LEU A 396 -39.29 -4.24 -4.06
N SER A 397 -39.58 -3.84 -2.83
CA SER A 397 -40.64 -4.48 -2.00
C SER A 397 -42.05 -4.26 -2.54
N HIS A 398 -42.25 -3.27 -3.39
CA HIS A 398 -43.51 -3.01 -4.08
C HIS A 398 -43.71 -3.87 -5.33
N ILE A 399 -42.71 -4.66 -5.74
CA ILE A 399 -42.78 -5.54 -6.90
C ILE A 399 -43.07 -6.98 -6.42
N PRO A 400 -44.07 -7.67 -6.97
CA PRO A 400 -44.29 -9.06 -6.60
C PRO A 400 -43.05 -9.93 -6.85
N PRO A 401 -42.67 -10.80 -5.91
CA PRO A 401 -41.42 -11.58 -6.01
C PRO A 401 -41.30 -12.46 -7.25
N GLN A 402 -42.42 -12.90 -7.82
CA GLN A 402 -42.47 -13.70 -9.05
C GLN A 402 -42.09 -12.90 -10.29
N ASP A 403 -42.20 -11.57 -10.27
CA ASP A 403 -42.02 -10.69 -11.41
C ASP A 403 -40.56 -10.22 -11.54
N VAL A 404 -39.74 -10.45 -10.50
CA VAL A 404 -38.34 -10.02 -10.50
C VAL A 404 -37.41 -11.12 -9.99
N LYS A 405 -36.40 -11.47 -10.80
CA LYS A 405 -35.35 -12.45 -10.47
C LYS A 405 -33.96 -11.86 -10.49
N ASN A 406 -33.80 -10.82 -11.31
CA ASN A 406 -32.49 -10.20 -11.56
C ASN A 406 -32.56 -8.69 -11.33
N MET A 407 -31.37 -8.10 -11.23
CA MET A 407 -31.18 -6.66 -11.16
C MET A 407 -30.09 -6.23 -12.15
N ALA A 408 -30.25 -5.05 -12.73
CA ALA A 408 -29.23 -4.43 -13.60
C ALA A 408 -29.13 -2.94 -13.31
N PHE A 409 -27.97 -2.37 -13.60
CA PHE A 409 -27.70 -0.95 -13.47
C PHE A 409 -27.38 -0.33 -14.82
N ILE A 410 -27.96 0.82 -15.11
CA ILE A 410 -27.57 1.67 -16.24
C ILE A 410 -26.82 2.86 -15.66
N ASP A 411 -25.56 3.05 -16.08
CA ASP A 411 -24.64 4.05 -15.56
C ASP A 411 -24.33 3.85 -14.06
N GLN A 412 -24.01 4.89 -13.33
CA GLN A 412 -23.70 4.90 -11.89
C GLN A 412 -24.33 6.14 -11.22
N PRO A 413 -24.67 6.07 -9.91
CA PRO A 413 -25.15 7.24 -9.19
C PRO A 413 -24.10 8.36 -9.18
N ALA A 414 -24.58 9.60 -9.19
CA ALA A 414 -23.71 10.76 -9.08
C ALA A 414 -22.96 10.72 -7.74
N ASP A 415 -21.68 11.08 -7.79
CA ASP A 415 -20.87 11.22 -6.58
C ASP A 415 -21.40 12.37 -5.71
N SER A 416 -21.38 12.19 -4.40
CA SER A 416 -21.71 13.26 -3.46
C SER A 416 -20.67 14.40 -3.53
N PRO A 417 -21.03 15.65 -3.17
CA PRO A 417 -20.12 16.78 -3.29
C PRO A 417 -18.78 16.63 -2.55
N ASP A 418 -18.78 15.98 -1.39
CA ASP A 418 -17.58 15.69 -0.59
C ASP A 418 -16.65 14.70 -1.29
N ILE A 419 -17.20 13.67 -1.95
CA ILE A 419 -16.43 12.72 -2.77
C ILE A 419 -15.81 13.47 -3.96
N ILE A 420 -16.59 14.28 -4.69
CA ILE A 420 -16.09 15.07 -5.84
C ILE A 420 -14.93 15.97 -5.42
N ILE A 421 -15.05 16.66 -4.27
CA ILE A 421 -14.01 17.52 -3.74
C ILE A 421 -12.75 16.71 -3.39
N SER A 422 -12.92 15.57 -2.74
CA SER A 422 -11.82 14.68 -2.36
C SER A 422 -11.06 14.15 -3.58
N LEU A 423 -11.76 13.66 -4.60
CA LEU A 423 -11.18 13.17 -5.85
C LEU A 423 -10.44 14.26 -6.63
N ARG A 424 -10.97 15.50 -6.64
CA ARG A 424 -10.33 16.64 -7.28
C ARG A 424 -9.05 17.07 -6.57
N ASN A 425 -9.04 17.01 -5.24
CA ASN A 425 -7.89 17.41 -4.43
C ASN A 425 -6.81 16.33 -4.35
N PHE A 426 -7.21 15.06 -4.35
CA PHE A 426 -6.36 13.89 -4.19
C PHE A 426 -6.73 12.79 -5.21
N PRO A 427 -6.27 12.90 -6.47
CA PRO A 427 -6.64 11.94 -7.53
C PRO A 427 -6.29 10.48 -7.21
N LEU A 428 -5.30 10.22 -6.35
CA LEU A 428 -4.96 8.87 -5.88
C LEU A 428 -6.17 8.15 -5.26
N ILE A 429 -7.09 8.90 -4.64
CA ILE A 429 -8.29 8.33 -4.00
C ILE A 429 -9.15 7.59 -5.02
N LYS A 430 -9.14 8.00 -6.30
CA LYS A 430 -9.85 7.29 -7.37
C LYS A 430 -9.39 5.84 -7.52
N ALA A 431 -8.08 5.58 -7.32
CA ALA A 431 -7.53 4.22 -7.38
C ALA A 431 -7.75 3.42 -6.08
N ILE A 432 -8.06 4.09 -4.97
CA ILE A 432 -8.37 3.48 -3.68
C ILE A 432 -9.87 3.16 -3.58
N ARG A 433 -10.72 4.10 -3.99
CA ARG A 433 -12.18 3.98 -3.94
C ARG A 433 -12.69 2.78 -4.76
N LEU A 434 -13.79 2.19 -4.32
CA LEU A 434 -14.47 1.09 -5.01
C LEU A 434 -15.96 1.44 -5.20
N PRO A 435 -16.37 2.11 -6.29
CA PRO A 435 -17.78 2.31 -6.62
C PRO A 435 -18.47 0.96 -6.85
N MET A 436 -19.64 0.73 -6.22
CA MET A 436 -20.30 -0.57 -6.25
C MET A 436 -21.56 -0.58 -7.11
N LEU A 437 -22.29 0.54 -7.16
CA LEU A 437 -23.53 0.65 -7.92
C LEU A 437 -23.24 1.21 -9.32
N MET A 438 -22.82 0.35 -10.23
CA MET A 438 -22.45 0.76 -11.59
C MET A 438 -22.75 -0.36 -12.59
N GLU A 439 -22.85 -0.03 -13.87
CA GLU A 439 -23.17 -0.98 -14.96
C GLU A 439 -22.23 -2.20 -14.99
N SER A 440 -20.95 -1.97 -14.79
CA SER A 440 -19.93 -3.02 -14.63
C SER A 440 -19.68 -3.30 -13.16
N ALA A 441 -20.74 -3.42 -12.36
CA ALA A 441 -20.61 -3.57 -10.91
C ALA A 441 -19.63 -4.69 -10.56
N PRO A 442 -18.68 -4.41 -9.66
CA PRO A 442 -17.75 -5.41 -9.21
C PRO A 442 -18.48 -6.52 -8.45
N TRP A 443 -17.90 -7.72 -8.39
CA TRP A 443 -18.48 -8.85 -7.68
C TRP A 443 -18.77 -8.54 -6.20
N GLU A 444 -18.06 -7.60 -5.59
CA GLU A 444 -18.27 -7.12 -4.23
C GLU A 444 -19.67 -6.56 -4.01
N TYR A 445 -20.29 -6.02 -5.06
CA TYR A 445 -21.68 -5.57 -5.00
C TYR A 445 -22.63 -6.70 -4.62
N GLN A 446 -22.50 -7.88 -5.21
CA GLN A 446 -23.39 -9.00 -4.96
C GLN A 446 -23.34 -9.46 -3.50
N VAL A 447 -22.16 -9.40 -2.91
CA VAL A 447 -21.93 -9.70 -1.50
C VAL A 447 -22.59 -8.64 -0.60
N LEU A 448 -22.45 -7.36 -0.94
CA LEU A 448 -23.09 -6.27 -0.22
C LEU A 448 -24.62 -6.36 -0.32
N ALA A 449 -25.16 -6.66 -1.50
CA ALA A 449 -26.59 -6.86 -1.71
C ALA A 449 -27.14 -8.00 -0.86
N LEU A 450 -26.45 -9.14 -0.80
CA LEU A 450 -26.82 -10.27 0.08
C LEU A 450 -26.81 -9.89 1.56
N ARG A 451 -25.83 -9.12 2.00
CA ARG A 451 -25.76 -8.60 3.37
C ARG A 451 -26.97 -7.73 3.70
N GLU A 452 -27.44 -6.94 2.75
CA GLU A 452 -28.62 -6.10 2.88
C GLU A 452 -29.94 -6.86 2.62
N ASN A 453 -29.89 -8.21 2.51
CA ASN A 453 -31.03 -9.09 2.20
C ASN A 453 -31.67 -8.79 0.83
N ILE A 454 -30.88 -8.42 -0.16
CA ILE A 454 -31.29 -8.32 -1.56
C ILE A 454 -30.77 -9.58 -2.26
N ALA A 455 -31.65 -10.55 -2.49
CA ALA A 455 -31.30 -11.86 -3.07
C ALA A 455 -31.30 -11.86 -4.61
N LEU A 456 -31.50 -10.72 -5.25
CA LEU A 456 -31.53 -10.62 -6.72
C LEU A 456 -30.12 -10.77 -7.31
N ARG A 457 -30.01 -11.54 -8.40
CA ARG A 457 -28.75 -11.66 -9.14
C ARG A 457 -28.49 -10.40 -9.96
N LEU A 458 -27.26 -9.90 -9.90
CA LEU A 458 -26.84 -8.87 -10.82
C LEU A 458 -26.57 -9.49 -12.20
N THR A 459 -27.19 -8.91 -13.24
CA THR A 459 -26.97 -9.29 -14.64
C THR A 459 -26.33 -8.15 -15.41
N PRO A 460 -25.55 -8.44 -16.47
CA PRO A 460 -25.05 -7.41 -17.36
C PRO A 460 -26.20 -6.60 -17.95
N THR A 461 -25.97 -5.31 -18.13
CA THR A 461 -26.93 -4.41 -18.77
C THR A 461 -26.94 -4.65 -20.27
N LEU A 462 -28.08 -5.04 -20.80
CA LEU A 462 -28.27 -5.23 -22.24
C LEU A 462 -28.50 -3.88 -22.95
N PRO A 463 -28.08 -3.72 -24.22
CA PRO A 463 -28.34 -2.49 -24.98
C PRO A 463 -29.83 -2.11 -25.04
N GLU A 464 -30.71 -3.10 -25.13
CA GLU A 464 -32.16 -2.92 -25.18
C GLU A 464 -32.72 -2.31 -23.87
N MET A 465 -32.12 -2.61 -22.71
CA MET A 465 -32.49 -1.99 -21.44
C MET A 465 -32.26 -0.48 -21.44
N LYS A 466 -31.21 -0.01 -22.14
CA LYS A 466 -30.86 1.42 -22.23
C LYS A 466 -31.83 2.23 -23.08
N THR A 467 -32.54 1.57 -23.98
CA THR A 467 -33.45 2.18 -24.95
C THR A 467 -34.92 1.83 -24.69
N ALA A 468 -35.18 1.02 -23.67
CA ALA A 468 -36.54 0.59 -23.35
C ALA A 468 -37.42 1.78 -22.96
N THR A 469 -38.54 1.95 -23.71
CA THR A 469 -39.61 2.90 -23.40
C THR A 469 -40.64 2.20 -22.52
N THR A 470 -40.37 2.08 -21.24
CA THR A 470 -41.24 1.40 -20.28
C THR A 470 -41.77 2.38 -19.24
N THR A 471 -42.92 2.03 -18.65
CA THR A 471 -43.47 2.77 -17.51
C THR A 471 -42.56 2.60 -16.30
N TYR A 472 -42.14 3.69 -15.70
CA TYR A 472 -41.31 3.66 -14.48
C TYR A 472 -42.21 3.25 -13.29
N LEU A 473 -41.69 2.29 -12.50
CA LEU A 473 -42.33 1.85 -11.23
C LEU A 473 -42.01 2.83 -10.10
N SER A 474 -40.81 3.36 -10.10
CA SER A 474 -40.39 4.43 -9.19
C SER A 474 -39.49 5.38 -9.95
N GLN A 475 -39.59 6.66 -9.66
CA GLN A 475 -38.73 7.68 -10.25
C GLN A 475 -38.43 8.74 -9.21
N ASP A 476 -37.15 8.92 -8.94
CA ASP A 476 -36.64 10.06 -8.16
C ASP A 476 -35.49 10.76 -8.88
N CYS A 477 -34.84 11.70 -8.22
CA CYS A 477 -33.72 12.42 -8.80
C CYS A 477 -32.40 11.63 -8.80
N VAL A 478 -32.35 10.44 -8.17
CA VAL A 478 -31.14 9.60 -8.11
C VAL A 478 -31.20 8.49 -9.15
N TYR A 479 -32.36 7.84 -9.28
CA TYR A 479 -32.55 6.78 -10.26
C TYR A 479 -34.01 6.71 -10.73
N LYS A 480 -34.20 5.98 -11.84
CA LYS A 480 -35.49 5.51 -12.31
C LYS A 480 -35.52 3.99 -12.23
N LEU A 481 -36.58 3.39 -11.67
CA LEU A 481 -36.78 1.95 -11.62
C LEU A 481 -37.84 1.53 -12.64
N PHE A 482 -37.52 0.53 -13.44
CA PHE A 482 -38.46 -0.12 -14.33
C PHE A 482 -38.15 -1.62 -14.44
N LEU A 483 -39.14 -2.40 -14.91
CA LEU A 483 -38.96 -3.80 -15.21
C LEU A 483 -38.67 -3.99 -16.69
N TYR A 484 -37.64 -4.77 -16.99
CA TYR A 484 -37.34 -5.31 -18.30
C TYR A 484 -37.34 -6.83 -18.20
N GLN A 485 -38.40 -7.47 -18.71
CA GLN A 485 -38.69 -8.89 -18.46
C GLN A 485 -38.78 -9.17 -16.95
N GLN A 486 -37.93 -10.06 -16.40
CA GLN A 486 -37.83 -10.36 -14.96
C GLN A 486 -36.61 -9.67 -14.30
N THR A 487 -36.17 -8.55 -14.86
CA THR A 487 -35.02 -7.80 -14.36
C THR A 487 -35.47 -6.41 -13.89
N ALA A 488 -35.22 -6.09 -12.63
CA ALA A 488 -35.36 -4.73 -12.11
C ALA A 488 -34.16 -3.89 -12.58
N VAL A 489 -34.42 -2.87 -13.38
CA VAL A 489 -33.37 -2.01 -13.95
C VAL A 489 -33.39 -0.67 -13.22
N PHE A 490 -32.27 -0.35 -12.58
CA PHE A 490 -32.02 0.94 -11.95
C PHE A 490 -31.21 1.81 -12.90
N ASP A 491 -31.84 2.84 -13.46
CA ASP A 491 -31.24 3.77 -14.39
C ASP A 491 -30.80 5.03 -13.65
N PHE A 492 -29.48 5.21 -13.52
CA PHE A 492 -28.86 6.34 -12.84
C PHE A 492 -28.60 7.55 -13.77
N ARG A 493 -29.01 7.50 -15.04
CA ARG A 493 -28.90 8.63 -16.00
C ARG A 493 -29.88 9.77 -15.67
N THR A 494 -30.09 10.04 -14.41
CA THR A 494 -30.90 11.15 -13.90
C THR A 494 -29.99 12.33 -13.59
N GLY A 495 -30.51 13.53 -13.70
CA GLY A 495 -29.81 14.72 -13.24
C GLY A 495 -29.73 14.75 -11.70
N PRO A 496 -28.82 15.59 -11.13
CA PRO A 496 -28.75 15.74 -9.68
C PRO A 496 -30.07 16.26 -9.12
N CYS A 497 -30.41 15.81 -7.92
CA CYS A 497 -31.52 16.37 -7.16
C CYS A 497 -31.30 17.87 -6.95
N ARG A 498 -32.28 18.68 -7.27
CA ARG A 498 -32.28 20.14 -7.04
C ARG A 498 -32.70 20.46 -5.62
#